data_375b7191eb3ba1ed8413948eac403536
#
_entry.id   375b7191eb3ba1ed8413948eac403536
#
_cell.length_a   1.000
_cell.length_b   1.000
_cell.length_c   1.000
_cell.angle_alpha   90.00
_cell.angle_beta   90.00
_cell.angle_gamma   90.00
#
_symmetry.space_group_name_H-M   'P 1'
#
loop_
_entity.id
_entity.type
_entity.pdbx_description
1 polymer ?
#
loop_
_entity_poly.entity_id
_entity_poly.type
_entity_poly.pdbx_seq_one_letter_code
_entity_poly.pdbx_strand_id
1 'polypeptide(L)'
;MPYKMIDLFAGCGGLEDGFLQSGRYEDIAAVEWLQPQVKTLINRLETKWGIADAKDRVMCFDIQREDELFKGWSDASKSPSREMLPNGKASRYKTGPYGDSKGLDYFVNASGGIDIIIGGPPCQAYSVAGRVRDENGMKDDYRNYLFEHYLSVVNRYQPKVFVFENVPGLLSAMPDGTPIIQLIESGFSG
;
A
#
# COMPACT_ATOMS: atom_id res chain seq x y z
N MET A 1 -5.81 -24.36 6.98
CA MET A 1 -6.33 -23.15 6.31
C MET A 1 -5.13 -22.29 5.93
N PRO A 2 -5.12 -21.62 4.79
CA PRO A 2 -4.06 -20.66 4.44
C PRO A 2 -4.04 -19.47 5.39
N TYR A 3 -2.90 -18.82 5.50
CA TYR A 3 -2.75 -17.58 6.24
C TYR A 3 -3.36 -16.42 5.45
N LYS A 4 -4.13 -15.59 6.10
CA LYS A 4 -4.84 -14.46 5.51
C LYS A 4 -3.94 -13.26 5.38
N MET A 5 -3.84 -12.70 4.18
CA MET A 5 -2.87 -11.68 3.81
C MET A 5 -3.55 -10.44 3.25
N ILE A 6 -3.05 -9.26 3.66
CA ILE A 6 -3.29 -7.97 3.01
C ILE A 6 -1.99 -7.49 2.38
N ASP A 7 -2.05 -7.01 1.13
CA ASP A 7 -0.93 -6.36 0.45
C ASP A 7 -1.17 -4.85 0.34
N LEU A 8 -0.32 -4.06 0.98
CA LEU A 8 -0.35 -2.59 0.93
C LEU A 8 0.72 -2.08 -0.03
N PHE A 9 0.39 -1.08 -0.84
CA PHE A 9 1.27 -0.60 -1.92
C PHE A 9 1.58 -1.71 -2.92
N ALA A 10 0.56 -2.51 -3.25
CA ALA A 10 0.70 -3.80 -3.91
C ALA A 10 1.35 -3.74 -5.31
N GLY A 11 1.37 -2.57 -5.95
CA GLY A 11 1.90 -2.41 -7.30
C GLY A 11 1.20 -3.33 -8.29
N CYS A 12 1.98 -4.12 -9.03
CA CYS A 12 1.47 -5.15 -9.92
C CYS A 12 1.37 -6.54 -9.25
N GLY A 13 1.48 -6.61 -7.92
CA GLY A 13 1.39 -7.84 -7.14
C GLY A 13 2.66 -8.70 -7.18
N GLY A 14 3.84 -8.08 -7.25
CA GLY A 14 5.09 -8.84 -7.30
C GLY A 14 5.42 -9.53 -5.99
N LEU A 15 5.27 -8.83 -4.87
CA LEU A 15 5.50 -9.37 -3.53
C LEU A 15 4.43 -10.41 -3.19
N GLU A 16 3.16 -10.06 -3.38
CA GLU A 16 2.01 -10.94 -3.17
C GLU A 16 2.12 -12.26 -3.96
N ASP A 17 2.51 -12.18 -5.22
CA ASP A 17 2.70 -13.36 -6.09
C ASP A 17 3.69 -14.37 -5.47
N GLY A 18 4.75 -13.89 -4.84
CA GLY A 18 5.72 -14.71 -4.13
C GLY A 18 5.11 -15.47 -2.94
N PHE A 19 4.26 -14.81 -2.17
CA PHE A 19 3.55 -15.43 -1.05
C PHE A 19 2.53 -16.45 -1.53
N LEU A 20 1.72 -16.12 -2.53
CA LEU A 20 0.70 -17.01 -3.10
C LEU A 20 1.33 -18.29 -3.71
N GLN A 21 2.52 -18.19 -4.33
CA GLN A 21 3.22 -19.36 -4.87
C GLN A 21 3.55 -20.43 -3.82
N SER A 22 3.68 -20.06 -2.57
CA SER A 22 3.92 -21.02 -1.48
C SER A 22 2.72 -21.95 -1.20
N GLY A 23 1.51 -21.58 -1.68
CA GLY A 23 0.26 -22.26 -1.39
C GLY A 23 -0.19 -22.16 0.08
N ARG A 24 0.47 -21.33 0.89
CA ARG A 24 0.20 -21.16 2.31
C ARG A 24 -0.58 -19.90 2.65
N TYR A 25 -0.72 -18.98 1.71
CA TYR A 25 -1.36 -17.69 1.91
C TYR A 25 -2.55 -17.53 0.97
N GLU A 26 -3.53 -16.78 1.43
CA GLU A 26 -4.65 -16.30 0.62
C GLU A 26 -4.73 -14.78 0.71
N ASP A 27 -4.90 -14.13 -0.43
CA ASP A 27 -5.18 -12.71 -0.48
C ASP A 27 -6.62 -12.46 -0.01
N ILE A 28 -6.78 -11.51 0.93
CA ILE A 28 -8.10 -11.04 1.34
C ILE A 28 -8.37 -9.61 0.89
N ALA A 29 -7.34 -8.79 0.71
CA ALA A 29 -7.43 -7.45 0.15
C ALA A 29 -6.06 -6.93 -0.28
N ALA A 30 -6.02 -6.11 -1.32
CA ALA A 30 -4.84 -5.38 -1.75
C ALA A 30 -5.17 -3.89 -1.97
N VAL A 31 -4.22 -3.02 -1.66
CA VAL A 31 -4.34 -1.56 -1.82
C VAL A 31 -3.25 -1.06 -2.73
N GLU A 32 -3.63 -0.39 -3.80
CA GLU A 32 -2.72 0.23 -4.74
C GLU A 32 -3.30 1.55 -5.26
N TRP A 33 -2.46 2.55 -5.41
CA TRP A 33 -2.89 3.88 -5.81
C TRP A 33 -3.06 4.04 -7.32
N LEU A 34 -2.17 3.44 -8.11
CA LEU A 34 -2.12 3.67 -9.55
C LEU A 34 -3.00 2.69 -10.33
N GLN A 35 -3.99 3.22 -11.02
CA GLN A 35 -4.95 2.42 -11.79
C GLN A 35 -4.32 1.40 -12.77
N PRO A 36 -3.22 1.70 -13.49
CA PRO A 36 -2.61 0.71 -14.38
C PRO A 36 -2.07 -0.51 -13.62
N GLN A 37 -1.50 -0.29 -12.42
CA GLN A 37 -1.02 -1.35 -11.55
C GLN A 37 -2.18 -2.18 -11.00
N VAL A 38 -3.23 -1.53 -10.50
CA VAL A 38 -4.46 -2.19 -10.05
C VAL A 38 -5.04 -3.10 -11.13
N LYS A 39 -5.14 -2.64 -12.38
CA LYS A 39 -5.63 -3.45 -13.50
C LYS A 39 -4.75 -4.68 -13.75
N THR A 40 -3.44 -4.51 -13.66
CA THR A 40 -2.48 -5.60 -13.83
C THR A 40 -2.61 -6.62 -12.70
N LEU A 41 -2.73 -6.14 -11.46
CA LEU A 41 -2.90 -6.96 -10.28
C LEU A 41 -4.21 -7.78 -10.36
N ILE A 42 -5.34 -7.13 -10.61
CA ILE A 42 -6.63 -7.81 -10.79
C ILE A 42 -6.52 -8.92 -11.86
N ASN A 43 -6.00 -8.59 -13.04
CA ASN A 43 -5.83 -9.58 -14.10
C ASN A 43 -4.96 -10.77 -13.67
N ARG A 44 -3.90 -10.51 -12.91
CA ARG A 44 -3.02 -11.57 -12.38
C ARG A 44 -3.77 -12.45 -11.38
N LEU A 45 -4.48 -11.87 -10.44
CA LEU A 45 -5.25 -12.61 -9.43
C LEU A 45 -6.34 -13.46 -10.08
N GLU A 46 -7.06 -12.92 -11.07
CA GLU A 46 -8.08 -13.65 -11.81
C GLU A 46 -7.50 -14.79 -12.66
N THR A 47 -6.46 -14.50 -13.46
CA THR A 47 -5.99 -15.45 -14.49
C THR A 47 -4.97 -16.46 -13.98
N LYS A 48 -4.07 -16.07 -13.09
CA LYS A 48 -3.02 -16.93 -12.55
C LYS A 48 -3.48 -17.68 -11.31
N TRP A 49 -4.21 -16.98 -10.42
CA TRP A 49 -4.57 -17.49 -9.10
C TRP A 49 -6.03 -17.92 -8.99
N GLY A 50 -6.86 -17.65 -10.00
CA GLY A 50 -8.27 -18.05 -10.02
C GLY A 50 -9.14 -17.33 -9.00
N ILE A 51 -8.73 -16.14 -8.53
CA ILE A 51 -9.47 -15.34 -7.56
C ILE A 51 -10.55 -14.56 -8.30
N ALA A 52 -11.76 -15.11 -8.37
CA ALA A 52 -12.85 -14.59 -9.18
C ALA A 52 -13.38 -13.22 -8.71
N ASP A 53 -13.23 -12.91 -7.43
CA ASP A 53 -13.64 -11.66 -6.78
C ASP A 53 -12.48 -10.64 -6.61
N ALA A 54 -11.38 -10.80 -7.36
CA ALA A 54 -10.23 -9.90 -7.28
C ALA A 54 -10.59 -8.42 -7.46
N LYS A 55 -11.60 -8.11 -8.29
CA LYS A 55 -12.07 -6.73 -8.49
C LYS A 55 -12.62 -6.09 -7.24
N ASP A 56 -13.20 -6.88 -6.35
CA ASP A 56 -13.76 -6.40 -5.08
C ASP A 56 -12.66 -6.26 -4.02
N ARG A 57 -11.63 -7.12 -4.07
CA ARG A 57 -10.52 -7.17 -3.11
C ARG A 57 -9.45 -6.14 -3.39
N VAL A 58 -9.17 -5.83 -4.65
CA VAL A 58 -8.12 -4.88 -5.03
C VAL A 58 -8.68 -3.46 -5.06
N MET A 59 -8.29 -2.68 -4.07
CA MET A 59 -8.74 -1.31 -3.90
C MET A 59 -7.79 -0.33 -4.61
N CYS A 60 -8.30 0.41 -5.60
CA CYS A 60 -7.59 1.53 -6.20
C CYS A 60 -7.77 2.77 -5.33
N PHE A 61 -6.88 2.99 -4.36
CA PHE A 61 -7.14 3.94 -3.29
C PHE A 61 -5.88 4.64 -2.77
N ASP A 62 -6.06 5.87 -2.28
CA ASP A 62 -5.03 6.63 -1.59
C ASP A 62 -5.03 6.25 -0.11
N ILE A 63 -3.99 5.56 0.34
CA ILE A 63 -3.86 5.04 1.70
C ILE A 63 -3.88 6.16 2.77
N GLN A 64 -3.58 7.41 2.41
CA GLN A 64 -3.63 8.56 3.31
C GLN A 64 -5.07 8.89 3.78
N ARG A 65 -6.09 8.40 3.08
CA ARG A 65 -7.50 8.58 3.44
C ARG A 65 -7.98 7.43 4.34
N GLU A 66 -7.36 7.29 5.50
CA GLU A 66 -7.49 6.13 6.39
C GLU A 66 -8.93 5.80 6.80
N ASP A 67 -9.73 6.80 7.16
CA ASP A 67 -11.12 6.56 7.55
C ASP A 67 -11.93 5.86 6.47
N GLU A 68 -11.76 6.27 5.22
CA GLU A 68 -12.45 5.67 4.08
C GLU A 68 -11.80 4.34 3.69
N LEU A 69 -10.47 4.24 3.80
CA LEU A 69 -9.76 2.98 3.59
C LEU A 69 -10.29 1.88 4.51
N PHE A 70 -10.53 2.21 5.77
CA PHE A 70 -11.03 1.24 6.75
C PHE A 70 -12.52 0.96 6.60
N LYS A 71 -13.35 2.01 6.53
CA LYS A 71 -14.81 1.91 6.58
C LYS A 71 -15.47 1.66 5.23
N GLY A 72 -14.70 1.86 4.16
CA GLY A 72 -15.21 1.81 2.79
C GLY A 72 -15.68 3.17 2.28
N TRP A 73 -15.94 3.20 0.99
CA TRP A 73 -16.48 4.37 0.31
C TRP A 73 -17.53 3.95 -0.71
N SER A 74 -18.51 4.81 -0.89
CA SER A 74 -19.47 4.71 -1.98
C SER A 74 -19.48 6.05 -2.71
N ASP A 75 -18.98 6.07 -3.92
CA ASP A 75 -18.87 7.32 -4.62
C ASP A 75 -18.87 7.22 -6.14
N ALA A 76 -20.05 7.08 -6.69
CA ALA A 76 -20.25 7.26 -8.10
C ALA A 76 -19.98 8.70 -8.60
N SER A 77 -19.86 9.70 -7.71
CA SER A 77 -19.75 11.12 -8.04
C SER A 77 -18.32 11.66 -8.03
N LYS A 78 -17.40 11.04 -7.30
CA LYS A 78 -16.00 11.52 -7.21
C LYS A 78 -15.19 11.05 -8.40
N SER A 79 -14.87 11.97 -9.28
CA SER A 79 -13.89 11.72 -10.33
C SER A 79 -12.54 11.41 -9.71
N PRO A 80 -11.80 10.41 -10.24
CA PRO A 80 -10.45 10.14 -9.78
C PRO A 80 -9.59 11.39 -9.89
N SER A 81 -8.94 11.78 -8.81
CA SER A 81 -7.97 12.87 -8.83
C SER A 81 -6.72 12.46 -9.61
N ARG A 82 -5.98 13.44 -10.08
CA ARG A 82 -4.61 13.22 -10.58
C ARG A 82 -3.64 13.56 -9.47
N GLU A 83 -2.70 12.69 -9.23
CA GLU A 83 -1.57 12.99 -8.37
C GLU A 83 -0.87 14.26 -8.84
N MET A 84 -0.53 15.17 -7.93
CA MET A 84 0.30 16.32 -8.19
C MET A 84 1.76 15.93 -7.91
N LEU A 85 2.58 16.03 -8.94
CA LEU A 85 4.02 15.79 -8.82
C LEU A 85 4.69 16.94 -8.02
N PRO A 86 5.86 16.71 -7.40
CA PRO A 86 6.58 17.74 -6.64
C PRO A 86 6.87 19.03 -7.42
N ASN A 87 6.96 18.94 -8.75
CA ASN A 87 7.15 20.09 -9.64
C ASN A 87 5.85 20.86 -9.95
N GLY A 88 4.75 20.59 -9.26
CA GLY A 88 3.45 21.22 -9.45
C GLY A 88 2.70 20.79 -10.72
N LYS A 89 3.19 19.78 -11.45
CA LYS A 89 2.50 19.25 -12.63
C LYS A 89 1.62 18.07 -12.22
N ALA A 90 0.44 17.96 -12.84
CA ALA A 90 -0.41 16.80 -12.67
C ALA A 90 0.26 15.54 -13.26
N SER A 91 0.22 14.43 -12.50
CA SER A 91 0.65 13.13 -13.01
C SER A 91 -0.16 12.75 -14.25
N ARG A 92 0.47 12.04 -15.18
CA ARG A 92 -0.22 11.43 -16.32
C ARG A 92 -1.17 10.30 -15.89
N TYR A 93 -0.96 9.75 -14.71
CA TYR A 93 -1.79 8.67 -14.16
C TYR A 93 -2.93 9.27 -13.34
N LYS A 94 -4.09 8.63 -13.43
CA LYS A 94 -5.21 8.88 -12.52
C LYS A 94 -5.02 7.99 -11.30
N THR A 95 -5.26 8.55 -10.13
CA THR A 95 -5.24 7.85 -8.85
C THR A 95 -6.65 7.58 -8.36
N GLY A 96 -6.81 6.59 -7.45
CA GLY A 96 -8.12 6.28 -6.87
C GLY A 96 -8.74 7.42 -6.05
N PRO A 97 -9.94 7.22 -5.52
CA PRO A 97 -10.69 5.97 -5.56
C PRO A 97 -11.39 5.72 -6.90
N TYR A 98 -11.52 4.45 -7.24
CA TYR A 98 -12.27 3.99 -8.40
C TYR A 98 -13.33 2.98 -7.95
N GLY A 99 -14.58 3.28 -8.28
CA GLY A 99 -15.71 2.45 -7.87
C GLY A 99 -16.00 2.53 -6.37
N ASP A 100 -16.86 1.65 -5.92
CA ASP A 100 -17.20 1.52 -4.51
C ASP A 100 -16.32 0.46 -3.85
N SER A 101 -16.03 0.60 -2.57
CA SER A 101 -15.37 -0.42 -1.77
C SER A 101 -16.00 -0.53 -0.38
N LYS A 102 -16.03 -1.74 0.12
CA LYS A 102 -16.50 -2.03 1.49
C LYS A 102 -15.45 -1.66 2.56
N GLY A 103 -14.22 -1.38 2.15
CA GLY A 103 -13.10 -1.05 3.02
C GLY A 103 -12.44 -2.27 3.67
N LEU A 104 -11.27 -2.05 4.26
CA LEU A 104 -10.47 -3.11 4.87
C LEU A 104 -11.20 -3.79 6.04
N ASP A 105 -11.95 -3.03 6.86
CA ASP A 105 -12.70 -3.60 7.99
C ASP A 105 -13.65 -4.71 7.55
N TYR A 106 -14.32 -4.52 6.41
CA TYR A 106 -15.20 -5.55 5.87
C TYR A 106 -14.44 -6.84 5.54
N PHE A 107 -13.33 -6.74 4.81
CA PHE A 107 -12.57 -7.92 4.37
C PHE A 107 -11.95 -8.67 5.55
N VAL A 108 -11.39 -7.93 6.52
CA VAL A 108 -10.81 -8.52 7.74
C VAL A 108 -11.89 -9.22 8.57
N ASN A 109 -13.06 -8.59 8.76
CA ASN A 109 -14.15 -9.19 9.52
C ASN A 109 -14.74 -10.40 8.80
N ALA A 110 -14.98 -10.32 7.49
CA ALA A 110 -15.52 -11.42 6.69
C ALA A 110 -14.59 -12.64 6.68
N SER A 111 -13.28 -12.42 6.73
CA SER A 111 -12.29 -13.50 6.81
C SER A 111 -12.07 -14.02 8.24
N GLY A 112 -12.63 -13.37 9.26
CA GLY A 112 -12.44 -13.73 10.68
C GLY A 112 -11.05 -13.34 11.21
N GLY A 113 -10.45 -12.29 10.68
CA GLY A 113 -9.16 -11.73 11.09
C GLY A 113 -8.12 -11.74 9.99
N ILE A 114 -6.89 -11.36 10.36
CA ILE A 114 -5.73 -11.26 9.48
C ILE A 114 -4.51 -11.92 10.12
N ASP A 115 -3.69 -12.61 9.34
CA ASP A 115 -2.46 -13.24 9.82
C ASP A 115 -1.22 -12.44 9.46
N ILE A 116 -1.19 -11.85 8.26
CA ILE A 116 -0.02 -11.13 7.75
C ILE A 116 -0.41 -9.89 6.94
N ILE A 117 0.33 -8.82 7.14
CA ILE A 117 0.31 -7.63 6.28
C ILE A 117 1.66 -7.55 5.58
N ILE A 118 1.65 -7.45 4.26
CA ILE A 118 2.85 -7.24 3.45
C ILE A 118 2.76 -5.88 2.75
N GLY A 119 3.88 -5.33 2.30
CA GLY A 119 3.87 -4.13 1.49
C GLY A 119 5.20 -3.42 1.40
N GLY A 120 5.35 -2.62 0.34
CA GLY A 120 6.53 -1.82 0.07
C GLY A 120 6.17 -0.35 -0.11
N PRO A 121 6.04 0.45 0.96
CA PRO A 121 5.81 1.88 0.82
C PRO A 121 6.87 2.53 -0.06
N PRO A 122 6.50 3.43 -0.99
CA PRO A 122 7.45 4.06 -1.89
C PRO A 122 8.50 4.87 -1.11
N CYS A 123 9.78 4.62 -1.43
CA CYS A 123 10.93 5.25 -0.80
C CYS A 123 11.74 6.10 -1.78
N GLN A 124 11.06 6.73 -2.74
CA GLN A 124 11.77 7.50 -3.79
C GLN A 124 12.66 8.59 -3.21
N ALA A 125 12.30 9.17 -2.08
CA ALA A 125 13.10 10.14 -1.34
C ALA A 125 14.41 9.56 -0.78
N TYR A 126 14.46 8.26 -0.53
CA TYR A 126 15.63 7.60 0.09
C TYR A 126 16.51 6.88 -0.92
N SER A 127 16.01 6.67 -2.15
CA SER A 127 16.81 6.06 -3.21
C SER A 127 17.89 7.03 -3.73
N VAL A 128 19.07 6.50 -4.08
CA VAL A 128 20.15 7.29 -4.69
C VAL A 128 19.65 8.00 -5.94
N ALA A 129 18.82 7.36 -6.75
CA ALA A 129 18.25 7.92 -7.96
C ALA A 129 17.23 9.05 -7.69
N GLY A 130 16.49 9.00 -6.58
CA GLY A 130 15.57 10.05 -6.15
C GLY A 130 16.31 11.29 -5.69
N ARG A 131 17.33 11.12 -4.85
CA ARG A 131 18.15 12.23 -4.32
C ARG A 131 18.92 13.00 -5.38
N VAL A 132 19.34 12.34 -6.47
CA VAL A 132 20.06 13.00 -7.59
C VAL A 132 19.14 13.85 -8.47
N ARG A 133 17.82 13.62 -8.44
CA ARG A 133 16.84 14.30 -9.30
C ARG A 133 16.19 15.52 -8.67
N ASP A 134 16.35 15.74 -7.37
CA ASP A 134 15.72 16.85 -6.66
C ASP A 134 16.79 17.71 -5.98
N GLU A 135 16.87 18.98 -6.39
CA GLU A 135 17.81 19.98 -5.86
C GLU A 135 17.61 20.27 -4.36
N ASN A 136 16.42 20.00 -3.80
CA ASN A 136 16.08 20.21 -2.39
C ASN A 136 16.22 18.94 -1.53
N GLY A 137 16.73 17.81 -2.09
CA GLY A 137 16.95 16.58 -1.35
C GLY A 137 15.67 15.91 -0.85
N MET A 138 14.52 16.23 -1.45
CA MET A 138 13.19 15.64 -1.17
C MET A 138 12.72 15.77 0.30
N LYS A 139 13.22 16.75 1.05
CA LYS A 139 12.87 16.90 2.49
C LYS A 139 11.38 17.10 2.76
N ASP A 140 10.68 17.78 1.83
CA ASP A 140 9.25 18.09 1.97
C ASP A 140 8.34 17.16 1.15
N ASP A 141 8.86 15.99 0.73
CA ASP A 141 8.06 15.04 -0.04
C ASP A 141 7.17 14.22 0.91
N TYR A 142 5.85 14.35 0.76
CA TYR A 142 4.86 13.60 1.56
C TYR A 142 5.08 12.08 1.52
N ARG A 143 5.70 11.55 0.45
CA ARG A 143 6.01 10.12 0.33
C ARG A 143 7.00 9.62 1.38
N ASN A 144 7.72 10.52 2.06
CA ASN A 144 8.58 10.18 3.18
C ASN A 144 7.82 9.63 4.37
N TYR A 145 6.52 9.94 4.46
CA TYR A 145 5.66 9.59 5.60
C TYR A 145 4.62 8.51 5.26
N LEU A 146 4.62 7.98 4.03
CA LEU A 146 3.67 6.91 3.66
C LEU A 146 3.86 5.62 4.48
N PHE A 147 5.01 5.41 5.09
CA PHE A 147 5.23 4.32 6.02
C PHE A 147 4.35 4.44 7.27
N GLU A 148 3.99 5.65 7.72
CA GLU A 148 3.11 5.87 8.87
C GLU A 148 1.71 5.29 8.62
N HIS A 149 1.21 5.41 7.41
CA HIS A 149 -0.07 4.81 7.01
C HIS A 149 -0.01 3.28 6.95
N TYR A 150 1.15 2.72 6.56
CA TYR A 150 1.39 1.28 6.69
C TYR A 150 1.32 0.85 8.16
N LEU A 151 1.99 1.58 9.06
CA LEU A 151 1.97 1.32 10.51
C LEU A 151 0.56 1.46 11.09
N SER A 152 -0.20 2.45 10.64
CA SER A 152 -1.61 2.64 11.06
C SER A 152 -2.45 1.40 10.77
N VAL A 153 -2.31 0.81 9.56
CA VAL A 153 -3.02 -0.44 9.21
C VAL A 153 -2.56 -1.61 10.08
N VAL A 154 -1.24 -1.75 10.30
CA VAL A 154 -0.69 -2.80 11.18
C VAL A 154 -1.21 -2.65 12.61
N ASN A 155 -1.17 -1.42 13.15
CA ASN A 155 -1.65 -1.13 14.51
C ASN A 155 -3.16 -1.35 14.66
N ARG A 156 -3.94 -1.11 13.62
CA ARG A 156 -5.39 -1.36 13.67
C ARG A 156 -5.72 -2.84 13.73
N TYR A 157 -5.08 -3.65 12.91
CA TYR A 157 -5.48 -5.05 12.74
C TYR A 157 -4.63 -6.05 13.53
N GLN A 158 -3.49 -5.63 14.08
CA GLN A 158 -2.60 -6.44 14.91
C GLN A 158 -2.32 -7.84 14.30
N PRO A 159 -1.76 -7.91 13.07
CA PRO A 159 -1.45 -9.18 12.44
C PRO A 159 -0.38 -9.93 13.25
N LYS A 160 -0.28 -11.25 13.06
CA LYS A 160 0.78 -12.07 13.68
C LYS A 160 2.17 -11.70 13.17
N VAL A 161 2.23 -11.28 11.89
CA VAL A 161 3.47 -10.90 11.19
C VAL A 161 3.17 -9.77 10.22
N PHE A 162 4.14 -8.90 10.01
CA PHE A 162 4.13 -7.99 8.88
C PHE A 162 5.47 -8.03 8.14
N VAL A 163 5.43 -7.73 6.84
CA VAL A 163 6.63 -7.66 5.99
C VAL A 163 6.68 -6.30 5.33
N PHE A 164 7.69 -5.54 5.70
CA PHE A 164 7.93 -4.20 5.18
C PHE A 164 9.08 -4.26 4.16
N GLU A 165 8.75 -4.29 2.86
CA GLU A 165 9.73 -4.30 1.78
C GLU A 165 10.23 -2.89 1.49
N ASN A 166 11.54 -2.71 1.32
CA ASN A 166 12.08 -1.43 0.95
C ASN A 166 13.50 -1.53 0.35
N VAL A 167 14.02 -0.42 -0.16
CA VAL A 167 15.38 -0.38 -0.72
C VAL A 167 16.42 -0.18 0.39
N PRO A 168 17.69 -0.63 0.20
CA PRO A 168 18.76 -0.46 1.18
C PRO A 168 18.99 0.99 1.63
N GLY A 169 18.65 1.97 0.80
CA GLY A 169 18.77 3.40 1.13
C GLY A 169 17.91 3.83 2.32
N LEU A 170 16.85 3.10 2.67
CA LEU A 170 16.02 3.35 3.84
C LEU A 170 16.83 3.23 5.14
N LEU A 171 17.77 2.29 5.22
CA LEU A 171 18.58 2.05 6.42
C LEU A 171 19.43 3.26 6.85
N SER A 172 19.76 4.13 5.89
CA SER A 172 20.54 5.36 6.12
C SER A 172 19.72 6.63 6.02
N ALA A 173 18.41 6.53 5.85
CA ALA A 173 17.54 7.68 5.67
C ALA A 173 17.23 8.36 7.03
N MET A 174 17.36 9.68 7.04
CA MET A 174 17.14 10.53 8.21
C MET A 174 16.39 11.80 7.77
N PRO A 175 15.08 11.73 7.47
CA PRO A 175 14.33 12.87 6.91
C PRO A 175 14.38 14.10 7.81
N ASP A 176 14.18 13.91 9.11
CA ASP A 176 14.17 14.98 10.12
C ASP A 176 15.33 14.83 11.14
N GLY A 177 16.46 14.25 10.70
CA GLY A 177 17.59 13.99 11.59
C GLY A 177 17.45 12.73 12.45
N THR A 178 16.30 12.05 12.41
CA THR A 178 16.07 10.77 13.09
C THR A 178 16.12 9.63 12.06
N PRO A 179 16.85 8.53 12.33
CA PRO A 179 16.84 7.38 11.45
C PRO A 179 15.43 6.83 11.27
N ILE A 180 15.00 6.64 10.01
CA ILE A 180 13.63 6.18 9.72
C ILE A 180 13.35 4.81 10.33
N ILE A 181 14.37 3.96 10.46
CA ILE A 181 14.23 2.66 11.13
C ILE A 181 13.80 2.82 12.59
N GLN A 182 14.33 3.83 13.30
CA GLN A 182 13.91 4.11 14.68
C GLN A 182 12.46 4.61 14.73
N LEU A 183 12.03 5.40 13.74
CA LEU A 183 10.63 5.84 13.63
C LEU A 183 9.70 4.64 13.41
N ILE A 184 10.09 3.73 12.52
CA ILE A 184 9.33 2.50 12.25
C ILE A 184 9.27 1.63 13.52
N GLU A 185 10.41 1.38 14.18
CA GLU A 185 10.48 0.58 15.43
C GLU A 185 9.64 1.20 16.55
N SER A 186 9.70 2.52 16.72
CA SER A 186 8.90 3.21 17.75
C SER A 186 7.40 3.15 17.47
N GLY A 187 6.99 3.14 16.20
CA GLY A 187 5.60 3.00 15.80
C GLY A 187 4.98 1.63 16.13
N PHE A 188 5.81 0.61 16.39
CA PHE A 188 5.35 -0.73 16.81
C PHE A 188 5.42 -0.95 18.33
N SER A 189 6.00 -0.03 19.08
CA SER A 189 6.22 -0.18 20.54
C SER A 189 5.14 0.48 21.39
N GLY A 190 4.05 0.97 20.76
CA GLY A 190 2.94 1.68 21.39
C GLY A 190 1.73 0.81 21.69
#